data_2fa2a2bfd1bd7a5a11292202eae84fc3
#
_entry.id   2fa2a2bfd1bd7a5a11292202eae84fc3
#
_cell.length_a   1.000
_cell.length_b   1.000
_cell.length_c   1.000
_cell.angle_alpha   90.00
_cell.angle_beta   90.00
_cell.angle_gamma   90.00
#
_symmetry.space_group_name_H-M   'P 1'
#
loop_
_entity.id
_entity.type
_entity.pdbx_description
1 polymer ?
#
loop_
_entity_poly.entity_id
_entity_poly.type
_entity_poly.pdbx_seq_one_letter_code
_entity_poly.pdbx_strand_id
1 'polypeptide(L)'
;MSIVIRRLEKRFGEKVLFTGLDLTVEAPAVLWAPSGWGKTTLLRILMGLEPPTAGTVQGVGRVGAVFQEDRLCPHLTAVQNAALVLPGPPQQYHAALRADFAALGMEDAALALPAVRLSGGQKRRTALV
;
A
#
# COMPACT_ATOMS: atom_id res chain seq x y z
N MET A 1 0.80 3.96 19.15
CA MET A 1 1.41 2.78 18.50
C MET A 1 2.68 3.26 17.84
N SER A 2 3.83 2.72 18.22
CA SER A 2 5.12 3.15 17.67
C SER A 2 5.76 2.04 16.84
N ILE A 3 6.31 2.39 15.68
CA ILE A 3 7.15 1.49 14.89
C ILE A 3 8.58 1.70 15.34
N VAL A 4 9.25 0.63 15.74
CA VAL A 4 10.64 0.66 16.21
C VAL A 4 11.50 -0.18 15.27
N ILE A 5 12.49 0.45 14.67
CA ILE A 5 13.49 -0.16 13.80
C ILE A 5 14.82 -0.15 14.54
N ARG A 6 15.51 -1.29 14.60
CA ARG A 6 16.79 -1.44 15.27
C ARG A 6 17.81 -2.13 14.39
N ARG A 7 18.93 -1.45 14.16
CA ARG A 7 20.10 -1.91 13.38
C ARG A 7 19.70 -2.56 12.06
N LEU A 8 18.69 -2.00 11.40
CA LEU A 8 18.16 -2.57 10.16
C LEU A 8 19.20 -2.48 9.05
N GLU A 9 19.36 -3.57 8.35
CA GLU A 9 20.24 -3.69 7.19
C GLU A 9 19.50 -4.33 6.02
N LYS A 10 19.74 -3.82 4.82
CA LYS A 10 19.28 -4.44 3.58
C LYS A 10 20.36 -4.43 2.51
N ARG A 11 20.61 -5.62 1.98
CA ARG A 11 21.51 -5.86 0.84
C ARG A 11 20.80 -6.64 -0.26
N PHE A 12 21.23 -6.43 -1.47
CA PHE A 12 20.92 -7.28 -2.63
C PHE A 12 22.24 -7.74 -3.26
N GLY A 13 22.61 -8.99 -3.00
CA GLY A 13 23.96 -9.47 -3.30
C GLY A 13 25.02 -8.62 -2.58
N GLU A 14 25.95 -8.05 -3.33
CA GLU A 14 27.00 -7.19 -2.79
C GLU A 14 26.57 -5.74 -2.60
N LYS A 15 25.43 -5.34 -3.18
CA LYS A 15 24.93 -3.97 -3.07
C LYS A 15 24.23 -3.75 -1.72
N VAL A 16 24.84 -2.91 -0.87
CA VAL A 16 24.23 -2.43 0.38
C VAL A 16 23.33 -1.25 0.08
N LEU A 17 22.05 -1.33 0.47
CA LEU A 17 21.13 -0.19 0.40
C LEU A 17 21.24 0.69 1.63
N PHE A 18 21.16 0.08 2.79
CA PHE A 18 21.36 0.75 4.09
C PHE A 18 21.83 -0.27 5.12
N THR A 19 22.54 0.21 6.12
CA THR A 19 23.05 -0.59 7.24
C THR A 19 22.97 0.20 8.54
N GLY A 20 22.72 -0.51 9.64
CA GLY A 20 22.66 0.08 10.97
C GLY A 20 21.57 1.13 11.17
N LEU A 21 20.46 1.05 10.41
CA LEU A 21 19.38 2.03 10.52
C LEU A 21 18.59 1.81 11.80
N ASP A 22 18.60 2.83 12.65
CA ASP A 22 17.80 2.95 13.86
C ASP A 22 16.78 4.07 13.69
N LEU A 23 15.50 3.78 13.91
CA LEU A 23 14.42 4.75 13.77
C LEU A 23 13.25 4.38 14.68
N THR A 24 12.61 5.38 15.28
CA THR A 24 11.33 5.22 15.98
C THR A 24 10.32 6.19 15.39
N VAL A 25 9.15 5.68 15.00
CA VAL A 25 8.06 6.47 14.42
C VAL A 25 6.86 6.36 15.36
N GLU A 26 6.47 7.47 15.99
CA GLU A 26 5.39 7.54 17.00
C GLU A 26 4.16 8.30 16.50
N ALA A 27 4.30 9.03 15.40
CA ALA A 27 3.27 9.87 14.80
C ALA A 27 3.33 9.76 13.26
N PRO A 28 2.34 10.30 12.52
CA PRO A 28 2.43 10.40 11.07
C PRO A 28 3.75 11.06 10.65
N ALA A 29 4.46 10.42 9.71
CA ALA A 29 5.80 10.83 9.31
C ALA A 29 5.99 10.76 7.80
N VAL A 30 6.92 11.55 7.29
CA VAL A 30 7.35 11.52 5.89
C VAL A 30 8.78 11.00 5.82
N LEU A 31 8.97 9.96 5.01
CA LEU A 31 10.30 9.44 4.70
C LEU A 31 10.86 10.19 3.48
N TRP A 32 11.85 11.03 3.71
CA TRP A 32 12.53 11.76 2.67
C TRP A 32 14.00 11.31 2.54
N ALA A 33 14.43 10.99 1.33
CA ALA A 33 15.82 10.67 1.00
C ALA A 33 16.02 10.75 -0.52
N PRO A 34 17.26 10.88 -1.01
CA PRO A 34 17.56 10.84 -2.45
C PRO A 34 17.05 9.59 -3.14
N SER A 35 16.87 9.68 -4.47
CA SER A 35 16.53 8.52 -5.28
C SER A 35 17.61 7.43 -5.14
N GLY A 36 17.16 6.15 -5.09
CA GLY A 36 18.07 5.02 -4.95
C GLY A 36 18.54 4.70 -3.52
N TRP A 37 18.18 5.54 -2.52
CA TRP A 37 18.53 5.28 -1.11
C TRP A 37 17.87 4.01 -0.54
N GLY A 38 16.79 3.55 -1.13
CA GLY A 38 16.07 2.35 -0.65
C GLY A 38 14.77 2.65 0.09
N LYS A 39 14.17 3.84 -0.05
CA LYS A 39 12.89 4.21 0.58
C LYS A 39 11.79 3.18 0.33
N THR A 40 11.59 2.81 -0.93
CA THR A 40 10.58 1.82 -1.31
C THR A 40 10.87 0.47 -0.68
N THR A 41 12.14 0.07 -0.62
CA THR A 41 12.55 -1.20 0.02
C THR A 41 12.31 -1.14 1.53
N LEU A 42 12.62 -0.02 2.19
CA LEU A 42 12.31 0.15 3.61
C LEU A 42 10.81 0.02 3.87
N LEU A 43 9.97 0.71 3.08
CA LEU A 43 8.51 0.58 3.20
C LEU A 43 8.04 -0.87 2.97
N ARG A 44 8.61 -1.58 1.99
CA ARG A 44 8.29 -3.00 1.75
C ARG A 44 8.68 -3.89 2.92
N ILE A 45 9.79 -3.60 3.60
CA ILE A 45 10.19 -4.31 4.83
C ILE A 45 9.16 -4.04 5.95
N LEU A 46 8.74 -2.78 6.13
CA LEU A 46 7.73 -2.42 7.13
C LEU A 46 6.37 -3.09 6.85
N MET A 47 6.03 -3.30 5.59
CA MET A 47 4.82 -4.02 5.17
C MET A 47 4.95 -5.55 5.25
N GLY A 48 6.12 -6.09 5.60
CA GLY A 48 6.36 -7.53 5.58
C GLY A 48 6.46 -8.15 4.18
N LEU A 49 6.58 -7.34 3.14
CA LEU A 49 6.70 -7.78 1.73
C LEU A 49 8.14 -8.10 1.32
N GLU A 50 9.09 -7.70 2.13
CA GLU A 50 10.53 -7.90 1.88
C GLU A 50 11.21 -8.19 3.21
N PRO A 51 12.00 -9.27 3.35
CA PRO A 51 12.75 -9.52 4.58
C PRO A 51 13.97 -8.58 4.66
N PRO A 52 14.32 -8.09 5.85
CA PRO A 52 15.59 -7.42 6.06
C PRO A 52 16.75 -8.43 5.97
N THR A 53 17.96 -7.94 5.69
CA THR A 53 19.18 -8.76 5.76
C THR A 53 19.60 -8.96 7.22
N ALA A 54 19.48 -7.92 8.05
CA ALA A 54 19.72 -7.96 9.48
C ALA A 54 18.92 -6.88 10.19
N GLY A 55 18.85 -6.95 11.51
CA GLY A 55 18.10 -6.02 12.34
C GLY A 55 16.66 -6.45 12.56
N THR A 56 15.88 -5.60 13.22
CA THR A 56 14.49 -5.90 13.59
C THR A 56 13.56 -4.73 13.34
N VAL A 57 12.29 -5.05 13.06
CA VAL A 57 11.18 -4.11 13.01
C VAL A 57 10.10 -4.60 13.98
N GLN A 58 9.62 -3.72 14.83
CA GLN A 58 8.59 -4.01 15.84
C GLN A 58 7.49 -2.95 15.80
N GLY A 59 6.32 -3.28 16.33
CA GLY A 59 5.20 -2.36 16.48
C GLY A 59 4.38 -2.13 15.21
N VAL A 60 4.65 -2.85 14.13
CA VAL A 60 3.82 -2.80 12.92
C VAL A 60 2.61 -3.69 13.12
N GLY A 61 1.40 -3.10 13.08
CA GLY A 61 0.13 -3.82 13.14
C GLY A 61 -0.40 -4.20 11.75
N ARG A 62 -1.72 -4.11 11.57
CA ARG A 62 -2.33 -4.26 10.24
C ARG A 62 -1.86 -3.12 9.35
N VAL A 63 -1.43 -3.45 8.14
CA VAL A 63 -0.89 -2.49 7.18
C VAL A 63 -1.81 -2.39 5.97
N GLY A 64 -2.22 -1.16 5.64
CA GLY A 64 -2.72 -0.81 4.33
C GLY A 64 -1.65 -0.05 3.56
N ALA A 65 -1.57 -0.24 2.26
CA ALA A 65 -0.57 0.43 1.43
C ALA A 65 -1.15 0.93 0.12
N VAL A 66 -0.84 2.17 -0.22
CA VAL A 66 -1.09 2.73 -1.55
C VAL A 66 0.24 2.81 -2.28
N PHE A 67 0.34 2.05 -3.37
CA PHE A 67 1.55 2.00 -4.17
C PHE A 67 1.59 3.13 -5.20
N GLN A 68 2.77 3.41 -5.72
CA GLN A 68 2.94 4.37 -6.81
C GLN A 68 2.21 3.91 -8.08
N GLU A 69 2.21 2.61 -8.34
CA GLU A 69 1.39 1.96 -9.37
C GLU A 69 0.04 1.57 -8.79
N ASP A 70 -1.04 1.68 -9.57
CA ASP A 70 -2.39 1.45 -9.06
C ASP A 70 -2.67 -0.03 -8.72
N ARG A 71 -1.92 -0.97 -9.31
CA ARG A 71 -1.97 -2.43 -9.05
C ARG A 71 -3.37 -3.03 -9.03
N LEU A 72 -4.23 -2.54 -9.90
CA LEU A 72 -5.59 -3.03 -10.05
C LEU A 72 -5.66 -4.22 -11.01
N CYS A 73 -6.60 -5.13 -10.78
CA CYS A 73 -6.99 -6.15 -11.73
C CYS A 73 -7.75 -5.49 -12.89
N PRO A 74 -7.22 -5.46 -14.12
CA PRO A 74 -7.71 -4.59 -15.19
C PRO A 74 -9.13 -4.92 -15.66
N HIS A 75 -9.54 -6.16 -15.53
CA HIS A 75 -10.84 -6.65 -15.99
C HIS A 75 -11.95 -6.59 -14.92
N LEU A 76 -11.59 -6.27 -13.68
CA LEU A 76 -12.53 -6.10 -12.59
C LEU A 76 -12.95 -4.64 -12.45
N THR A 77 -14.18 -4.41 -11.97
CA THR A 77 -14.65 -3.06 -11.61
C THR A 77 -13.92 -2.53 -10.36
N ALA A 78 -14.10 -1.24 -10.06
CA ALA A 78 -13.55 -0.65 -8.84
C ALA A 78 -14.03 -1.40 -7.58
N VAL A 79 -15.33 -1.65 -7.48
CA VAL A 79 -15.93 -2.39 -6.35
C VAL A 79 -15.38 -3.80 -6.23
N GLN A 80 -15.22 -4.50 -7.36
CA GLN A 80 -14.64 -5.84 -7.36
C GLN A 80 -13.17 -5.85 -6.96
N ASN A 81 -12.39 -4.86 -7.41
CA ASN A 81 -10.99 -4.72 -6.99
C ASN A 81 -10.88 -4.50 -5.49
N ALA A 82 -11.65 -3.58 -4.93
CA ALA A 82 -11.65 -3.33 -3.48
C ALA A 82 -12.11 -4.55 -2.67
N ALA A 83 -13.09 -5.30 -3.17
CA ALA A 83 -13.59 -6.50 -2.49
C ALA A 83 -12.58 -7.66 -2.44
N LEU A 84 -11.54 -7.69 -3.29
CA LEU A 84 -10.54 -8.76 -3.31
C LEU A 84 -9.75 -8.89 -1.99
N VAL A 85 -9.58 -7.80 -1.26
CA VAL A 85 -8.80 -7.78 -0.02
C VAL A 85 -9.65 -7.93 1.24
N LEU A 86 -10.95 -8.05 1.08
CA LEU A 86 -11.90 -8.16 2.19
C LEU A 86 -12.26 -9.63 2.45
N PRO A 87 -12.45 -10.04 3.72
CA PRO A 87 -12.76 -11.41 4.05
C PRO A 87 -14.21 -11.78 3.71
N GLY A 88 -14.44 -12.97 3.18
CA GLY A 88 -15.78 -13.50 2.88
C GLY A 88 -16.32 -13.12 1.49
N PRO A 89 -17.60 -13.36 1.23
CA PRO A 89 -18.17 -13.16 -0.10
C PRO A 89 -18.22 -11.67 -0.50
N PRO A 90 -17.74 -11.32 -1.70
CA PRO A 90 -17.65 -9.93 -2.17
C PRO A 90 -18.97 -9.15 -2.10
N GLN A 91 -20.10 -9.84 -2.31
CA GLN A 91 -21.44 -9.23 -2.40
C GLN A 91 -21.85 -8.49 -1.13
N GLN A 92 -21.39 -8.94 0.05
CA GLN A 92 -21.72 -8.30 1.33
C GLN A 92 -21.15 -6.90 1.47
N TYR A 93 -20.12 -6.56 0.71
CA TYR A 93 -19.44 -5.27 0.77
C TYR A 93 -19.90 -4.28 -0.30
N HIS A 94 -20.69 -4.71 -1.28
CA HIS A 94 -21.03 -3.87 -2.45
C HIS A 94 -21.64 -2.53 -2.06
N ALA A 95 -22.60 -2.49 -1.14
CA ALA A 95 -23.26 -1.26 -0.72
C ALA A 95 -22.30 -0.31 0.01
N ALA A 96 -21.48 -0.84 0.93
CA ALA A 96 -20.49 -0.07 1.67
C ALA A 96 -19.40 0.49 0.75
N LEU A 97 -18.84 -0.34 -0.11
CA LEU A 97 -17.81 0.07 -1.07
C LEU A 97 -18.33 1.14 -2.06
N ARG A 98 -19.58 1.02 -2.53
CA ARG A 98 -20.17 2.06 -3.37
C ARG A 98 -20.31 3.38 -2.63
N ALA A 99 -20.67 3.36 -1.34
CA ALA A 99 -20.72 4.57 -0.53
C ALA A 99 -19.33 5.20 -0.33
N ASP A 100 -18.30 4.38 -0.09
CA ASP A 100 -16.92 4.84 0.03
C ASP A 100 -16.41 5.47 -1.27
N PHE A 101 -16.68 4.84 -2.42
CA PHE A 101 -16.35 5.40 -3.73
C PHE A 101 -17.11 6.70 -4.04
N ALA A 102 -18.37 6.78 -3.67
CA ALA A 102 -19.17 8.01 -3.82
C ALA A 102 -18.59 9.16 -2.96
N ALA A 103 -18.13 8.85 -1.74
CA ALA A 103 -17.46 9.83 -0.87
C ALA A 103 -16.13 10.32 -1.49
N LEU A 104 -15.46 9.50 -2.31
CA LEU A 104 -14.29 9.88 -3.09
C LEU A 104 -14.61 10.55 -4.43
N GLY A 105 -15.89 10.85 -4.69
CA GLY A 105 -16.34 11.51 -5.92
C GLY A 105 -16.30 10.60 -7.16
N MET A 106 -16.46 9.29 -7.00
CA MET A 106 -16.65 8.36 -8.12
C MET A 106 -18.12 8.16 -8.42
N GLU A 107 -18.50 8.46 -9.65
CA GLU A 107 -19.87 8.31 -10.14
C GLU A 107 -20.21 6.83 -10.41
N ASP A 108 -21.49 6.48 -10.30
CA ASP A 108 -21.98 5.13 -10.57
C ASP A 108 -21.63 4.60 -11.95
N ALA A 109 -21.62 5.48 -12.96
CA ALA A 109 -21.21 5.12 -14.31
C ALA A 109 -19.75 4.61 -14.36
N ALA A 110 -18.85 5.23 -13.61
CA ALA A 110 -17.46 4.79 -13.50
C ALA A 110 -17.33 3.46 -12.74
N LEU A 111 -18.15 3.25 -11.70
CA LEU A 111 -18.16 2.01 -10.92
C LEU A 111 -18.63 0.78 -11.72
N ALA A 112 -19.35 0.99 -12.82
CA ALA A 112 -19.77 -0.07 -13.73
C ALA A 112 -18.68 -0.49 -14.74
N LEU A 113 -17.61 0.30 -14.89
CA LEU A 113 -16.55 0.03 -15.86
C LEU A 113 -15.45 -0.86 -15.26
N PRO A 114 -14.82 -1.73 -16.07
CA PRO A 114 -13.61 -2.43 -15.68
C PRO A 114 -12.46 -1.43 -15.49
N ALA A 115 -11.54 -1.72 -14.57
CA ALA A 115 -10.46 -0.82 -14.19
C ALA A 115 -9.59 -0.35 -15.36
N VAL A 116 -9.43 -1.18 -16.41
CA VAL A 116 -8.70 -0.80 -17.63
C VAL A 116 -9.31 0.44 -18.32
N ARG A 117 -10.62 0.66 -18.18
CA ARG A 117 -11.37 1.78 -18.80
C ARG A 117 -11.47 3.01 -17.90
N LEU A 118 -11.03 2.94 -16.66
CA LEU A 118 -11.02 4.07 -15.73
C LEU A 118 -9.93 5.09 -16.11
N SER A 119 -10.19 6.36 -15.84
CA SER A 119 -9.17 7.41 -15.91
C SER A 119 -8.08 7.18 -14.84
N GLY A 120 -6.92 7.82 -15.00
CA GLY A 120 -5.84 7.72 -14.02
C GLY A 120 -6.27 8.15 -12.61
N GLY A 121 -7.04 9.24 -12.50
CA GLY A 121 -7.60 9.69 -11.22
C GLY A 121 -8.62 8.72 -10.62
N GLN A 122 -9.44 8.08 -11.43
CA GLN A 122 -10.40 7.05 -10.98
C GLN A 122 -9.67 5.78 -10.51
N LYS A 123 -8.62 5.35 -11.24
CA LYS A 123 -7.75 4.23 -10.81
C LYS A 123 -7.10 4.52 -9.47
N ARG A 124 -6.55 5.72 -9.30
CA ARG A 124 -5.91 6.13 -8.05
C ARG A 124 -6.90 6.14 -6.88
N ARG A 125 -8.12 6.65 -7.09
CA ARG A 125 -9.19 6.60 -6.08
C ARG A 125 -9.61 5.16 -5.76
N THR A 126 -9.64 4.27 -6.76
CA THR A 126 -9.90 2.84 -6.54
C THR A 126 -8.83 2.20 -5.64
N ALA A 127 -7.58 2.59 -5.78
CA ALA A 127 -6.48 2.07 -4.96
C ALA A 127 -6.47 2.61 -3.51
N LEU A 128 -7.29 3.62 -3.18
CA LEU A 128 -7.41 4.19 -1.85
C LEU A 128 -8.48 3.49 -0.98
N VAL A 129 -9.46 2.84 -1.58
CA VAL A 129 -10.54 2.10 -0.93
C VAL A 129 -10.13 0.66 -0.61
#